data_f534ab9ba69db403a38910896e5730a1
#
_entry.id   f534ab9ba69db403a38910896e5730a1
#
_cell.length_a   1.000
_cell.length_b   1.000
_cell.length_c   1.000
_cell.angle_alpha   90.00
_cell.angle_beta   90.00
_cell.angle_gamma   90.00
#
_symmetry.space_group_name_H-M   'P 1'
#
loop_
_entity.id
_entity.type
_entity.pdbx_description
1 polymer ?
#
loop_
_entity_poly.entity_id
_entity_poly.type
_entity_poly.pdbx_seq_one_letter_code
_entity_poly.pdbx_strand_id
1 'polypeptide(L)'
;MEVVCTAFGVAPSSYYEYRQRQQEPDVERLLLRSKIKELFRLSRNSAGTRTLMGMMRELGFRIGRFKVGRLMDEANLVCKQPGPHKYKLAEAERVDIPNLLDRRFDVAGPDQVWCGDISYIWAGHRWHYLAVVLDLHKRRVVGWALSDKADAPLAAKALEMAYEQRGRPDAVMFHSDQGSQYASRLFRQRLWRYRMVQSMSRRGNCWDNAPMERLFRSVKTEWVPGLGYDSESEAKRDLSFYLMDYYNWARPHTFNEGVLPAKAENLSKSLSGFC
;
A
#
# COMPACT_ATOMS: atom_id res chain seq x y z
N MET A 1 46.88 -26.85 17.62
CA MET A 1 45.49 -26.94 17.11
C MET A 1 44.95 -28.36 17.20
N GLU A 2 45.71 -29.39 16.83
CA GLU A 2 45.29 -30.80 16.95
C GLU A 2 44.85 -31.19 18.37
N VAL A 3 45.61 -30.79 19.40
CA VAL A 3 45.27 -31.06 20.81
C VAL A 3 43.90 -30.46 21.19
N VAL A 4 43.58 -29.25 20.69
CA VAL A 4 42.29 -28.60 20.92
C VAL A 4 41.18 -29.34 20.21
N CYS A 5 41.39 -29.74 18.94
CA CYS A 5 40.43 -30.52 18.18
C CYS A 5 40.11 -31.86 18.87
N THR A 6 41.13 -32.54 19.38
CA THR A 6 40.97 -33.80 20.10
C THR A 6 40.20 -33.60 21.41
N ALA A 7 40.47 -32.53 22.15
CA ALA A 7 39.76 -32.21 23.40
C ALA A 7 38.24 -31.92 23.19
N PHE A 8 37.87 -31.39 22.02
CA PHE A 8 36.48 -31.13 21.67
C PHE A 8 35.84 -32.22 20.79
N GLY A 9 36.53 -33.32 20.51
CA GLY A 9 36.02 -34.41 19.67
C GLY A 9 35.76 -34.03 18.20
N VAL A 10 36.48 -33.02 17.69
CA VAL A 10 36.34 -32.51 16.32
C VAL A 10 37.55 -32.96 15.48
N ALA A 11 37.29 -33.51 14.30
CA ALA A 11 38.41 -33.84 13.38
C ALA A 11 39.13 -32.55 12.92
N PRO A 12 40.49 -32.53 12.95
CA PRO A 12 41.26 -31.37 12.48
C PRO A 12 40.89 -30.92 11.06
N SER A 13 40.61 -31.85 10.15
CA SER A 13 40.13 -31.55 8.79
C SER A 13 38.84 -30.69 8.78
N SER A 14 37.86 -31.05 9.60
CA SER A 14 36.60 -30.30 9.73
C SER A 14 36.83 -28.88 10.24
N TYR A 15 37.81 -28.70 11.16
CA TYR A 15 38.20 -27.37 11.65
C TYR A 15 38.86 -26.52 10.56
N TYR A 16 39.77 -27.09 9.77
CA TYR A 16 40.44 -26.36 8.67
C TYR A 16 39.48 -26.06 7.52
N GLU A 17 38.61 -26.99 7.16
CA GLU A 17 37.53 -26.75 6.17
C GLU A 17 36.57 -25.64 6.65
N TYR A 18 36.21 -25.63 7.92
CA TYR A 18 35.38 -24.55 8.48
C TYR A 18 36.11 -23.20 8.39
N ARG A 19 37.40 -23.14 8.74
CA ARG A 19 38.20 -21.91 8.59
C ARG A 19 38.32 -21.44 7.17
N GLN A 20 38.54 -22.34 6.21
CA GLN A 20 38.63 -22.01 4.80
C GLN A 20 37.29 -21.47 4.29
N ARG A 21 36.18 -22.13 4.62
CA ARG A 21 34.83 -21.63 4.29
C ARG A 21 34.51 -20.26 4.90
N GLN A 22 35.05 -19.95 6.05
CA GLN A 22 34.95 -18.63 6.68
C GLN A 22 35.74 -17.53 5.94
N GLN A 23 36.79 -17.90 5.23
CA GLN A 23 37.62 -16.98 4.45
C GLN A 23 37.09 -16.75 3.04
N GLU A 24 36.33 -17.70 2.50
CA GLU A 24 35.70 -17.55 1.18
C GLU A 24 34.46 -16.66 1.28
N PRO A 25 34.37 -15.58 0.48
CA PRO A 25 33.19 -14.73 0.51
C PRO A 25 31.97 -15.48 -0.06
N ASP A 26 30.90 -15.56 0.72
CA ASP A 26 29.61 -16.07 0.24
C ASP A 26 29.01 -15.09 -0.77
N VAL A 27 29.33 -15.29 -2.06
CA VAL A 27 28.94 -14.41 -3.16
C VAL A 27 27.42 -14.34 -3.30
N GLU A 28 26.70 -15.46 -3.12
CA GLU A 28 25.23 -15.47 -3.14
C GLU A 28 24.66 -14.58 -2.03
N ARG A 29 25.19 -14.72 -0.81
CA ARG A 29 24.76 -13.92 0.34
C ARG A 29 25.04 -12.44 0.14
N LEU A 30 26.20 -12.08 -0.42
CA LEU A 30 26.54 -10.70 -0.75
C LEU A 30 25.60 -10.11 -1.79
N LEU A 31 25.29 -10.87 -2.84
CA LEU A 31 24.34 -10.47 -3.89
C LEU A 31 22.94 -10.22 -3.29
N LEU A 32 22.42 -11.19 -2.52
CA LEU A 32 21.11 -11.07 -1.86
C LEU A 32 21.06 -9.86 -0.93
N ARG A 33 22.12 -9.64 -0.12
CA ARG A 33 22.22 -8.49 0.78
C ARG A 33 22.25 -7.16 0.02
N SER A 34 23.00 -7.09 -1.07
CA SER A 34 23.04 -5.91 -1.94
C SER A 34 21.67 -5.60 -2.52
N LYS A 35 20.97 -6.63 -3.02
CA LYS A 35 19.63 -6.45 -3.59
C LYS A 35 18.59 -6.04 -2.54
N ILE A 36 18.65 -6.59 -1.34
CA ILE A 36 17.81 -6.17 -0.22
C ILE A 36 18.04 -4.70 0.14
N LYS A 37 19.30 -4.22 0.15
CA LYS A 37 19.61 -2.80 0.36
C LYS A 37 19.01 -1.89 -0.70
N GLU A 38 19.08 -2.29 -1.96
CA GLU A 38 18.48 -1.57 -3.09
C GLU A 38 16.96 -1.44 -2.92
N LEU A 39 16.26 -2.54 -2.68
CA LEU A 39 14.82 -2.59 -2.48
C LEU A 39 14.38 -1.82 -1.23
N PHE A 40 15.17 -1.88 -0.17
CA PHE A 40 14.92 -1.11 1.05
C PHE A 40 14.99 0.40 0.79
N ARG A 41 15.98 0.86 0.02
CA ARG A 41 16.07 2.26 -0.41
C ARG A 41 14.91 2.67 -1.32
N LEU A 42 14.51 1.82 -2.27
CA LEU A 42 13.35 2.05 -3.14
C LEU A 42 12.08 2.29 -2.33
N SER A 43 11.92 1.57 -1.21
CA SER A 43 10.79 1.73 -0.28
C SER A 43 10.95 2.92 0.68
N ARG A 44 11.94 3.78 0.51
CA ARG A 44 12.30 4.86 1.44
C ARG A 44 12.53 4.38 2.87
N ASN A 45 13.17 3.24 3.02
CA ASN A 45 13.49 2.61 4.30
C ASN A 45 12.25 2.19 5.11
N SER A 46 11.12 1.94 4.46
CA SER A 46 9.88 1.54 5.11
C SER A 46 9.58 0.04 5.03
N ALA A 47 10.14 -0.66 4.04
CA ALA A 47 9.83 -2.06 3.82
C ALA A 47 10.40 -2.97 4.91
N GLY A 48 9.53 -3.72 5.58
CA GLY A 48 9.92 -4.77 6.51
C GLY A 48 10.19 -6.11 5.81
N THR A 49 10.57 -7.14 6.59
CA THR A 49 10.96 -8.46 6.10
C THR A 49 9.95 -9.12 5.15
N ARG A 50 8.64 -8.97 5.41
CA ARG A 50 7.60 -9.56 4.54
C ARG A 50 7.50 -8.83 3.20
N THR A 51 7.56 -7.51 3.21
CA THR A 51 7.53 -6.68 2.00
C THR A 51 8.76 -6.94 1.15
N LEU A 52 9.97 -6.92 1.74
CA LEU A 52 11.22 -7.22 1.02
C LEU A 52 11.24 -8.65 0.47
N MET A 53 10.75 -9.64 1.23
CA MET A 53 10.60 -11.00 0.71
C MET A 53 9.72 -11.06 -0.54
N GLY A 54 8.58 -10.37 -0.52
CA GLY A 54 7.69 -10.28 -1.68
C GLY A 54 8.38 -9.63 -2.88
N MET A 55 9.04 -8.49 -2.68
CA MET A 55 9.79 -7.79 -3.73
C MET A 55 10.92 -8.65 -4.31
N MET A 56 11.66 -9.37 -3.46
CA MET A 56 12.71 -10.30 -3.89
C MET A 56 12.14 -11.45 -4.75
N ARG A 57 10.97 -12.00 -4.37
CA ARG A 57 10.29 -13.06 -5.12
C ARG A 57 9.82 -12.58 -6.48
N GLU A 58 9.31 -11.35 -6.59
CA GLU A 58 8.96 -10.74 -7.87
C GLU A 58 10.16 -10.62 -8.82
N LEU A 59 11.37 -10.47 -8.29
CA LEU A 59 12.63 -10.49 -9.03
C LEU A 59 13.17 -11.90 -9.29
N GLY A 60 12.42 -12.95 -8.94
CA GLY A 60 12.79 -14.35 -9.18
C GLY A 60 13.66 -15.00 -8.09
N PHE A 61 13.98 -14.31 -6.99
CA PHE A 61 14.77 -14.89 -5.91
C PHE A 61 13.93 -15.80 -5.02
N ARG A 62 14.36 -17.05 -4.82
CA ARG A 62 13.74 -17.98 -3.85
C ARG A 62 14.28 -17.72 -2.45
N ILE A 63 13.63 -16.85 -1.71
CA ILE A 63 14.08 -16.46 -0.36
C ILE A 63 12.92 -16.50 0.64
N GLY A 64 13.20 -16.95 1.86
CA GLY A 64 12.25 -16.98 2.97
C GLY A 64 12.40 -15.78 3.91
N ARG A 65 11.33 -15.49 4.67
CA ARG A 65 11.25 -14.35 5.60
C ARG A 65 12.42 -14.31 6.59
N PHE A 66 12.81 -15.44 7.14
CA PHE A 66 13.91 -15.52 8.14
C PHE A 66 15.29 -15.21 7.52
N LYS A 67 15.54 -15.65 6.27
CA LYS A 67 16.79 -15.30 5.56
C LYS A 67 16.80 -13.80 5.27
N VAL A 68 15.68 -13.21 4.84
CA VAL A 68 15.56 -11.74 4.65
C VAL A 68 15.81 -10.99 5.96
N GLY A 69 15.22 -11.42 7.08
CA GLY A 69 15.44 -10.79 8.39
C GLY A 69 16.93 -10.75 8.78
N ARG A 70 17.60 -11.91 8.71
CA ARG A 70 19.05 -11.97 8.99
C ARG A 70 19.90 -11.07 8.08
N LEU A 71 19.57 -10.98 6.80
CA LEU A 71 20.27 -10.10 5.87
C LEU A 71 20.00 -8.61 6.13
N MET A 72 18.80 -8.28 6.63
CA MET A 72 18.51 -6.92 7.12
C MET A 72 19.31 -6.57 8.35
N ASP A 73 19.37 -7.48 9.33
CA ASP A 73 20.16 -7.29 10.57
C ASP A 73 21.64 -7.10 10.24
N GLU A 74 22.22 -7.94 9.38
CA GLU A 74 23.61 -7.81 8.91
C GLU A 74 23.88 -6.49 8.16
N ALA A 75 22.86 -5.93 7.56
CA ALA A 75 22.95 -4.68 6.82
C ALA A 75 22.57 -3.46 7.67
N ASN A 76 22.20 -3.64 8.94
CA ASN A 76 21.69 -2.64 9.87
C ASN A 76 20.45 -1.90 9.30
N LEU A 77 19.54 -2.63 8.69
CA LEU A 77 18.33 -2.06 8.09
C LEU A 77 17.15 -2.17 9.06
N VAL A 78 16.64 -1.03 9.50
CA VAL A 78 15.49 -0.93 10.41
C VAL A 78 14.34 -0.25 9.67
N CYS A 79 13.21 -0.96 9.50
CA CYS A 79 12.05 -0.40 8.82
C CYS A 79 11.29 0.60 9.71
N LYS A 80 10.68 1.61 9.08
CA LYS A 80 9.78 2.56 9.76
C LYS A 80 8.57 1.84 10.35
N GLN A 81 8.22 2.15 11.59
CA GLN A 81 7.03 1.63 12.26
C GLN A 81 5.96 2.72 12.36
N PRO A 82 4.69 2.41 12.03
CA PRO A 82 3.60 3.36 12.21
C PRO A 82 3.35 3.61 13.71
N GLY A 83 3.12 4.86 14.08
CA GLY A 83 2.70 5.23 15.43
C GLY A 83 1.27 4.73 15.76
N PRO A 84 0.83 4.90 17.04
CA PRO A 84 -0.52 4.55 17.44
C PRO A 84 -1.56 5.41 16.69
N HIS A 85 -2.68 4.78 16.31
CA HIS A 85 -3.77 5.45 15.61
C HIS A 85 -4.68 6.20 16.60
N LYS A 86 -5.00 7.46 16.29
CA LYS A 86 -6.00 8.25 17.05
C LYS A 86 -7.30 8.31 16.25
N TYR A 87 -8.37 7.80 16.82
CA TYR A 87 -9.71 7.85 16.21
C TYR A 87 -10.36 9.22 16.46
N LYS A 88 -11.02 9.77 15.43
CA LYS A 88 -11.88 10.95 15.55
C LYS A 88 -13.33 10.51 15.58
N LEU A 89 -14.13 11.05 16.51
CA LEU A 89 -15.57 10.85 16.55
C LEU A 89 -16.25 11.86 15.61
N ALA A 90 -17.23 11.41 14.84
CA ALA A 90 -18.00 12.25 13.93
C ALA A 90 -19.22 12.86 14.66
N GLU A 91 -19.54 14.14 14.37
CA GLU A 91 -20.56 14.91 15.13
C GLU A 91 -21.98 14.86 14.56
N ALA A 92 -22.21 14.51 13.28
CA ALA A 92 -23.54 14.49 12.69
C ALA A 92 -23.80 13.29 11.79
N GLU A 93 -24.95 12.63 11.92
CA GLU A 93 -25.38 11.52 11.07
C GLU A 93 -26.20 12.00 9.87
N ARG A 94 -25.95 11.44 8.69
CA ARG A 94 -26.80 11.61 7.50
C ARG A 94 -27.47 10.29 7.18
N VAL A 95 -28.75 10.20 7.50
CA VAL A 95 -29.55 8.97 7.48
C VAL A 95 -29.99 8.55 6.05
N ASP A 96 -29.83 9.42 5.07
CA ASP A 96 -30.38 9.25 3.71
C ASP A 96 -29.54 8.38 2.74
N ILE A 97 -28.32 8.00 3.15
CA ILE A 97 -27.42 7.15 2.32
C ILE A 97 -27.02 5.91 3.13
N PRO A 98 -27.56 4.72 2.79
CA PRO A 98 -27.33 3.51 3.59
C PRO A 98 -25.91 2.94 3.44
N ASN A 99 -25.46 2.18 4.44
CA ASN A 99 -24.27 1.36 4.35
C ASN A 99 -24.59 0.04 3.62
N LEU A 100 -24.45 0.04 2.30
CA LEU A 100 -24.70 -1.14 1.48
C LEU A 100 -23.52 -2.12 1.46
N LEU A 101 -22.31 -1.60 1.69
CA LEU A 101 -21.08 -2.43 1.71
C LEU A 101 -21.05 -3.36 2.92
N ASP A 102 -21.51 -2.89 4.08
CA ASP A 102 -21.61 -3.64 5.34
C ASP A 102 -20.36 -4.49 5.65
N ARG A 103 -19.18 -3.89 5.49
CA ARG A 103 -17.85 -4.51 5.71
C ARG A 103 -17.55 -5.74 4.83
N ARG A 104 -18.31 -5.98 3.77
CA ARG A 104 -18.01 -7.03 2.81
C ARG A 104 -16.87 -6.60 1.89
N PHE A 105 -15.64 -6.56 2.44
CA PHE A 105 -14.45 -6.08 1.76
C PHE A 105 -13.81 -7.11 0.83
N ASP A 106 -14.27 -8.35 0.84
CA ASP A 106 -13.88 -9.36 -0.13
C ASP A 106 -14.81 -9.28 -1.33
N VAL A 107 -14.28 -8.78 -2.45
CA VAL A 107 -15.05 -8.46 -3.66
C VAL A 107 -14.59 -9.38 -4.79
N ALA A 108 -15.54 -10.01 -5.45
CA ALA A 108 -15.29 -11.09 -6.41
C ALA A 108 -14.55 -10.63 -7.68
N GLY A 109 -14.82 -9.42 -8.17
CA GLY A 109 -14.25 -8.90 -9.40
C GLY A 109 -13.83 -7.43 -9.32
N PRO A 110 -12.98 -6.98 -10.26
CA PRO A 110 -12.61 -5.58 -10.35
C PRO A 110 -13.82 -4.72 -10.71
N ASP A 111 -13.77 -3.44 -10.35
CA ASP A 111 -14.78 -2.43 -10.68
C ASP A 111 -16.20 -2.72 -10.15
N GLN A 112 -16.34 -3.60 -9.15
CA GLN A 112 -17.60 -3.83 -8.45
C GLN A 112 -17.79 -2.89 -7.27
N VAL A 113 -16.74 -2.65 -6.49
CA VAL A 113 -16.77 -1.77 -5.32
C VAL A 113 -15.50 -0.93 -5.26
N TRP A 114 -15.68 0.38 -5.26
CA TRP A 114 -14.64 1.36 -5.01
C TRP A 114 -14.85 2.03 -3.67
N CYS A 115 -13.77 2.19 -2.90
CA CYS A 115 -13.79 2.99 -1.67
C CYS A 115 -13.06 4.31 -1.90
N GLY A 116 -13.63 5.40 -1.35
CA GLY A 116 -13.02 6.72 -1.37
C GLY A 116 -12.86 7.30 0.02
N ASP A 117 -11.80 8.10 0.21
CA ASP A 117 -11.56 8.85 1.44
C ASP A 117 -10.58 10.01 1.18
N ILE A 118 -10.52 10.98 2.10
CA ILE A 118 -9.68 12.17 2.02
C ILE A 118 -8.77 12.25 3.25
N SER A 119 -7.48 12.51 3.01
CA SER A 119 -6.50 12.71 4.07
C SER A 119 -5.71 13.99 3.90
N TYR A 120 -5.04 14.46 4.96
CA TYR A 120 -4.24 15.71 4.98
C TYR A 120 -2.80 15.43 4.59
N ILE A 121 -2.21 16.32 3.78
CA ILE A 121 -0.81 16.32 3.39
C ILE A 121 -0.24 17.72 3.63
N TRP A 122 0.86 17.83 4.37
CA TRP A 122 1.55 19.09 4.57
C TRP A 122 2.48 19.37 3.39
N ALA A 123 2.28 20.51 2.70
CA ALA A 123 3.11 20.92 1.58
C ALA A 123 3.11 22.45 1.42
N GLY A 124 4.26 23.06 1.12
CA GLY A 124 4.36 24.50 0.91
C GLY A 124 3.83 25.33 2.09
N HIS A 125 4.17 24.93 3.32
CA HIS A 125 3.76 25.59 4.57
C HIS A 125 2.25 25.65 4.86
N ARG A 126 1.45 24.79 4.21
CA ARG A 126 0.00 24.69 4.44
C ARG A 126 -0.53 23.26 4.27
N TRP A 127 -1.74 23.03 4.80
CA TRP A 127 -2.43 21.77 4.58
C TRP A 127 -3.00 21.69 3.18
N HIS A 128 -2.78 20.54 2.55
CA HIS A 128 -3.45 20.09 1.34
C HIS A 128 -4.25 18.83 1.65
N TYR A 129 -5.15 18.47 0.77
CA TYR A 129 -6.07 17.34 0.93
C TYR A 129 -5.89 16.39 -0.23
N LEU A 130 -5.64 15.14 0.10
CA LEU A 130 -5.45 14.04 -0.84
C LEU A 130 -6.70 13.17 -0.83
N ALA A 131 -7.49 13.20 -1.91
CA ALA A 131 -8.57 12.25 -2.16
C ALA A 131 -8.02 11.06 -2.94
N VAL A 132 -8.37 9.84 -2.53
CA VAL A 132 -7.96 8.60 -3.20
C VAL A 132 -9.16 7.70 -3.40
N VAL A 133 -9.19 6.99 -4.54
CA VAL A 133 -10.16 5.95 -4.86
C VAL A 133 -9.42 4.62 -5.00
N LEU A 134 -9.90 3.63 -4.24
CA LEU A 134 -9.32 2.28 -4.14
C LEU A 134 -10.35 1.25 -4.65
N ASP A 135 -9.98 0.43 -5.60
CA ASP A 135 -10.75 -0.76 -5.96
C ASP A 135 -10.56 -1.84 -4.89
N LEU A 136 -11.65 -2.33 -4.31
CA LEU A 136 -11.58 -3.31 -3.22
C LEU A 136 -11.17 -4.70 -3.68
N HIS A 137 -11.35 -5.07 -4.96
CA HIS A 137 -11.06 -6.43 -5.43
C HIS A 137 -9.62 -6.87 -5.11
N LYS A 138 -8.62 -6.10 -5.53
CA LYS A 138 -7.19 -6.38 -5.24
C LYS A 138 -6.47 -5.21 -4.58
N ARG A 139 -7.22 -4.29 -3.96
CA ARG A 139 -6.67 -3.11 -3.28
C ARG A 139 -5.83 -2.22 -4.20
N ARG A 140 -6.23 -2.13 -5.47
CA ARG A 140 -5.57 -1.27 -6.46
C ARG A 140 -6.06 0.17 -6.34
N VAL A 141 -5.13 1.12 -6.25
CA VAL A 141 -5.48 2.55 -6.38
C VAL A 141 -5.82 2.84 -7.82
N VAL A 142 -7.02 3.38 -8.06
CA VAL A 142 -7.57 3.63 -9.40
C VAL A 142 -7.78 5.11 -9.71
N GLY A 143 -7.76 5.98 -8.70
CA GLY A 143 -7.86 7.43 -8.90
C GLY A 143 -7.42 8.20 -7.68
N TRP A 144 -6.98 9.44 -7.89
CA TRP A 144 -6.59 10.35 -6.82
C TRP A 144 -6.62 11.80 -7.27
N ALA A 145 -6.67 12.72 -6.33
CA ALA A 145 -6.52 14.15 -6.55
C ALA A 145 -5.93 14.83 -5.33
N LEU A 146 -5.18 15.94 -5.53
CA LEU A 146 -4.67 16.79 -4.47
C LEU A 146 -5.19 18.24 -4.68
N SER A 147 -5.59 18.89 -3.58
CA SER A 147 -6.08 20.28 -3.59
C SER A 147 -5.77 20.96 -2.26
N ASP A 148 -5.80 22.27 -2.23
CA ASP A 148 -5.74 23.09 -1.01
C ASP A 148 -7.08 23.17 -0.26
N LYS A 149 -8.15 22.54 -0.80
CA LYS A 149 -9.49 22.49 -0.20
C LYS A 149 -10.00 21.06 -0.11
N ALA A 150 -10.58 20.71 1.05
CA ALA A 150 -11.28 19.43 1.26
C ALA A 150 -12.75 19.58 0.85
N ASP A 151 -13.01 19.72 -0.43
CA ASP A 151 -14.34 20.01 -0.97
C ASP A 151 -14.87 18.91 -1.90
N ALA A 152 -16.12 19.07 -2.36
CA ALA A 152 -16.73 18.13 -3.28
C ALA A 152 -16.03 18.06 -4.67
N PRO A 153 -15.50 19.16 -5.25
CA PRO A 153 -14.69 19.12 -6.46
C PRO A 153 -13.45 18.22 -6.33
N LEU A 154 -12.78 18.21 -5.18
CA LEU A 154 -11.62 17.33 -4.93
C LEU A 154 -12.03 15.85 -5.02
N ALA A 155 -13.07 15.46 -4.29
CA ALA A 155 -13.59 14.08 -4.33
C ALA A 155 -14.06 13.68 -5.74
N ALA A 156 -14.77 14.59 -6.42
CA ALA A 156 -15.25 14.37 -7.79
C ALA A 156 -14.10 14.20 -8.79
N LYS A 157 -13.00 14.93 -8.65
CA LYS A 157 -11.82 14.81 -9.51
C LYS A 157 -11.11 13.47 -9.33
N ALA A 158 -11.00 12.98 -8.10
CA ALA A 158 -10.43 11.64 -7.83
C ALA A 158 -11.32 10.53 -8.44
N LEU A 159 -12.66 10.65 -8.31
CA LEU A 159 -13.62 9.76 -8.92
C LEU A 159 -13.55 9.78 -10.46
N GLU A 160 -13.44 10.97 -11.06
CA GLU A 160 -13.33 11.14 -12.51
C GLU A 160 -12.08 10.48 -13.06
N MET A 161 -10.92 10.66 -12.41
CA MET A 161 -9.70 9.97 -12.78
C MET A 161 -9.88 8.44 -12.72
N ALA A 162 -10.49 7.92 -11.65
CA ALA A 162 -10.78 6.49 -11.53
C ALA A 162 -11.67 5.99 -12.65
N TYR A 163 -12.75 6.71 -12.93
CA TYR A 163 -13.74 6.35 -13.96
C TYR A 163 -13.12 6.28 -15.36
N GLU A 164 -12.32 7.31 -15.74
CA GLU A 164 -11.66 7.34 -17.03
C GLU A 164 -10.57 6.27 -17.16
N GLN A 165 -9.74 6.10 -16.15
CA GLN A 165 -8.65 5.09 -16.16
C GLN A 165 -9.16 3.65 -16.21
N ARG A 166 -10.36 3.40 -15.67
CA ARG A 166 -10.96 2.06 -15.64
C ARG A 166 -11.84 1.76 -16.87
N GLY A 167 -11.86 2.66 -17.86
CA GLY A 167 -12.63 2.48 -19.09
C GLY A 167 -14.12 2.70 -18.90
N ARG A 168 -14.52 3.54 -17.94
CA ARG A 168 -15.90 3.97 -17.66
C ARG A 168 -16.82 2.81 -17.27
N PRO A 169 -16.51 2.07 -16.20
CA PRO A 169 -17.31 0.93 -15.78
C PRO A 169 -18.70 1.35 -15.30
N ASP A 170 -19.69 0.52 -15.59
CA ASP A 170 -21.06 0.68 -15.11
C ASP A 170 -21.31 -0.03 -13.77
N ALA A 171 -22.33 0.43 -13.03
CA ALA A 171 -22.87 -0.22 -11.83
C ALA A 171 -21.87 -0.42 -10.66
N VAL A 172 -20.80 0.36 -10.62
CA VAL A 172 -19.84 0.34 -9.49
C VAL A 172 -20.52 0.86 -8.23
N MET A 173 -20.36 0.14 -7.11
CA MET A 173 -20.70 0.68 -5.79
C MET A 173 -19.55 1.58 -5.30
N PHE A 174 -19.84 2.86 -5.04
CA PHE A 174 -18.89 3.77 -4.43
C PHE A 174 -19.17 3.92 -2.94
N HIS A 175 -18.24 3.45 -2.10
CA HIS A 175 -18.33 3.53 -0.65
C HIS A 175 -17.39 4.59 -0.09
N SER A 176 -17.88 5.39 0.88
CA SER A 176 -17.09 6.41 1.58
C SER A 176 -17.50 6.53 3.05
N ASP A 177 -16.74 7.33 3.80
CA ASP A 177 -17.21 7.85 5.07
C ASP A 177 -18.39 8.83 4.89
N GLN A 178 -18.93 9.36 6.01
CA GLN A 178 -20.01 10.36 6.01
C GLN A 178 -19.51 11.79 5.77
N GLY A 179 -18.35 11.97 5.14
CA GLY A 179 -17.82 13.29 4.81
C GLY A 179 -18.78 14.12 3.97
N SER A 180 -18.88 15.43 4.31
CA SER A 180 -19.77 16.36 3.60
C SER A 180 -19.49 16.45 2.09
N GLN A 181 -18.28 16.19 1.68
CA GLN A 181 -17.82 16.15 0.27
C GLN A 181 -18.57 15.08 -0.50
N TYR A 182 -18.65 13.86 0.06
CA TYR A 182 -19.32 12.70 -0.56
C TYR A 182 -20.84 12.79 -0.50
N ALA A 183 -21.40 13.45 0.52
CA ALA A 183 -22.83 13.69 0.62
C ALA A 183 -23.33 14.91 -0.19
N SER A 184 -22.41 15.66 -0.82
CA SER A 184 -22.73 16.85 -1.59
C SER A 184 -23.55 16.54 -2.84
N ARG A 185 -24.39 17.53 -3.26
CA ARG A 185 -25.14 17.42 -4.51
C ARG A 185 -24.24 17.21 -5.74
N LEU A 186 -23.09 17.90 -5.79
CA LEU A 186 -22.13 17.78 -6.89
C LEU A 186 -21.62 16.35 -7.02
N PHE A 187 -21.16 15.75 -5.92
CA PHE A 187 -20.64 14.39 -5.93
C PHE A 187 -21.70 13.35 -6.28
N ARG A 188 -22.90 13.47 -5.68
CA ARG A 188 -24.06 12.60 -5.98
C ARG A 188 -24.49 12.67 -7.45
N GLN A 189 -24.51 13.88 -8.04
CA GLN A 189 -24.79 14.05 -9.47
C GLN A 189 -23.72 13.37 -10.34
N ARG A 190 -22.45 13.38 -9.91
CA ARG A 190 -21.38 12.70 -10.62
C ARG A 190 -21.56 11.18 -10.58
N LEU A 191 -21.87 10.61 -9.42
CA LEU A 191 -22.18 9.17 -9.27
C LEU A 191 -23.38 8.77 -10.14
N TRP A 192 -24.44 9.57 -10.12
CA TRP A 192 -25.63 9.31 -10.95
C TRP A 192 -25.29 9.32 -12.46
N ARG A 193 -24.49 10.30 -12.92
CA ARG A 193 -24.03 10.36 -14.31
C ARG A 193 -23.22 9.11 -14.71
N TYR A 194 -22.43 8.59 -13.80
CA TYR A 194 -21.62 7.40 -14.00
C TYR A 194 -22.39 6.10 -13.71
N ARG A 195 -23.68 6.16 -13.42
CA ARG A 195 -24.54 5.02 -13.05
C ARG A 195 -24.00 4.22 -11.88
N MET A 196 -23.35 4.89 -10.93
CA MET A 196 -22.77 4.28 -9.73
C MET A 196 -23.76 4.30 -8.57
N VAL A 197 -23.69 3.28 -7.71
CA VAL A 197 -24.49 3.16 -6.49
C VAL A 197 -23.69 3.73 -5.32
N GLN A 198 -24.29 4.67 -4.57
CA GLN A 198 -23.64 5.25 -3.40
C GLN A 198 -23.89 4.42 -2.14
N SER A 199 -22.82 4.22 -1.35
CA SER A 199 -22.84 3.61 -0.02
C SER A 199 -22.02 4.47 0.94
N MET A 200 -22.46 4.63 2.19
CA MET A 200 -21.70 5.38 3.20
C MET A 200 -21.56 4.58 4.49
N SER A 201 -20.44 4.74 5.17
CA SER A 201 -20.16 4.14 6.48
C SER A 201 -21.19 4.58 7.51
N ARG A 202 -21.44 3.74 8.51
CA ARG A 202 -22.21 4.15 9.70
C ARG A 202 -21.45 5.20 10.49
N ARG A 203 -22.19 6.06 11.15
CA ARG A 203 -21.60 7.12 11.97
C ARG A 203 -20.68 6.57 13.07
N GLY A 204 -19.52 7.22 13.25
CA GLY A 204 -18.55 6.84 14.28
C GLY A 204 -17.95 5.46 14.12
N ASN A 205 -18.22 4.78 12.99
CA ASN A 205 -17.76 3.43 12.74
C ASN A 205 -16.63 3.42 11.69
N CYS A 206 -15.41 3.74 12.17
CA CYS A 206 -14.20 3.73 11.33
C CYS A 206 -13.92 2.39 10.67
N TRP A 207 -14.39 1.28 11.25
CA TRP A 207 -14.22 -0.06 10.68
C TRP A 207 -14.92 -0.23 9.33
N ASP A 208 -15.94 0.58 9.03
CA ASP A 208 -16.69 0.49 7.79
C ASP A 208 -15.89 0.99 6.58
N ASN A 209 -14.78 1.77 6.79
CA ASN A 209 -13.85 2.21 5.75
C ASN A 209 -12.39 1.78 6.01
N ALA A 210 -12.19 0.68 6.74
CA ALA A 210 -10.88 0.19 7.13
C ALA A 210 -9.85 0.00 5.99
N PRO A 211 -10.22 -0.36 4.74
CA PRO A 211 -9.26 -0.43 3.63
C PRO A 211 -8.62 0.93 3.32
N MET A 212 -9.39 2.04 3.38
CA MET A 212 -8.87 3.38 3.12
C MET A 212 -7.99 3.89 4.27
N GLU A 213 -8.39 3.63 5.53
CA GLU A 213 -7.54 3.94 6.69
C GLU A 213 -6.18 3.25 6.59
N ARG A 214 -6.16 1.98 6.19
CA ARG A 214 -4.92 1.22 5.99
C ARG A 214 -4.07 1.80 4.87
N LEU A 215 -4.69 2.19 3.75
CA LEU A 215 -4.00 2.84 2.64
C LEU A 215 -3.34 4.14 3.09
N PHE A 216 -4.08 5.05 3.72
CA PHE A 216 -3.53 6.34 4.17
C PHE A 216 -2.47 6.20 5.26
N ARG A 217 -2.62 5.19 6.12
CA ARG A 217 -1.57 4.86 7.08
C ARG A 217 -0.27 4.46 6.36
N SER A 218 -0.37 3.64 5.32
CA SER A 218 0.80 3.27 4.49
C SER A 218 1.39 4.49 3.80
N VAL A 219 0.59 5.32 3.12
CA VAL A 219 1.04 6.56 2.48
C VAL A 219 1.84 7.44 3.45
N LYS A 220 1.27 7.72 4.62
CA LYS A 220 1.88 8.63 5.60
C LYS A 220 3.12 8.06 6.28
N THR A 221 3.12 6.76 6.60
CA THR A 221 4.26 6.15 7.30
C THR A 221 5.42 5.82 6.37
N GLU A 222 5.08 5.33 5.18
CA GLU A 222 6.09 4.80 4.26
C GLU A 222 6.68 5.87 3.36
N TRP A 223 5.88 6.89 2.97
CA TRP A 223 6.24 7.74 1.84
C TRP A 223 6.32 9.22 2.14
N VAL A 224 5.31 9.80 2.77
CA VAL A 224 5.28 11.24 3.05
C VAL A 224 6.45 11.63 3.96
N PRO A 225 7.25 12.65 3.61
CA PRO A 225 8.32 13.14 4.47
C PRO A 225 7.79 13.61 5.83
N GLY A 226 8.55 13.39 6.91
CA GLY A 226 8.13 13.75 8.26
C GLY A 226 7.84 15.24 8.47
N LEU A 227 8.51 16.11 7.71
CA LEU A 227 8.30 17.57 7.70
C LEU A 227 7.31 18.03 6.61
N GLY A 228 6.76 17.09 5.82
CA GLY A 228 5.94 17.40 4.65
C GLY A 228 6.78 17.66 3.40
N TYR A 229 6.16 18.24 2.38
CA TYR A 229 6.78 18.60 1.10
C TYR A 229 7.08 20.10 1.04
N ASP A 230 8.10 20.51 0.32
CA ASP A 230 8.47 21.90 0.14
C ASP A 230 7.46 22.67 -0.72
N SER A 231 6.76 21.96 -1.63
CA SER A 231 5.74 22.58 -2.51
C SER A 231 4.59 21.59 -2.84
N GLU A 232 3.45 22.15 -3.27
CA GLU A 232 2.33 21.37 -3.80
C GLU A 232 2.72 20.57 -5.05
N SER A 233 3.53 21.14 -5.94
CA SER A 233 3.98 20.48 -7.17
C SER A 233 4.87 19.28 -6.88
N GLU A 234 5.73 19.38 -5.86
CA GLU A 234 6.52 18.26 -5.37
C GLU A 234 5.61 17.17 -4.79
N ALA A 235 4.68 17.55 -3.90
CA ALA A 235 3.71 16.62 -3.32
C ALA A 235 2.90 15.89 -4.40
N LYS A 236 2.40 16.60 -5.42
CA LYS A 236 1.66 16.00 -6.54
C LYS A 236 2.48 14.97 -7.29
N ARG A 237 3.70 15.32 -7.69
CA ARG A 237 4.59 14.41 -8.43
C ARG A 237 4.91 13.15 -7.62
N ASP A 238 5.26 13.35 -6.36
CA ASP A 238 5.72 12.29 -5.47
C ASP A 238 4.58 11.33 -5.06
N LEU A 239 3.41 11.88 -4.72
CA LEU A 239 2.22 11.09 -4.41
C LEU A 239 1.68 10.37 -5.63
N SER A 240 1.77 10.97 -6.83
CA SER A 240 1.44 10.29 -8.09
C SER A 240 2.27 9.02 -8.26
N PHE A 241 3.58 9.15 -8.12
CA PHE A 241 4.48 8.00 -8.23
C PHE A 241 4.18 6.94 -7.15
N TYR A 242 3.95 7.38 -5.90
CA TYR A 242 3.60 6.41 -4.85
C TYR A 242 2.32 5.65 -5.15
N LEU A 243 1.23 6.35 -5.47
CA LEU A 243 -0.09 5.76 -5.61
C LEU A 243 -0.23 4.92 -6.89
N MET A 244 0.28 5.43 -8.01
CA MET A 244 0.04 4.82 -9.31
C MET A 244 1.11 3.79 -9.70
N ASP A 245 2.37 4.04 -9.32
CA ASP A 245 3.48 3.17 -9.69
C ASP A 245 3.92 2.29 -8.52
N TYR A 246 4.44 2.86 -7.44
CA TYR A 246 5.01 2.09 -6.34
C TYR A 246 3.97 1.21 -5.63
N TYR A 247 2.84 1.78 -5.18
CA TYR A 247 1.80 1.03 -4.46
C TYR A 247 1.19 -0.06 -5.32
N ASN A 248 0.86 0.24 -6.57
CA ASN A 248 0.20 -0.70 -7.46
C ASN A 248 1.13 -1.77 -8.05
N TRP A 249 2.39 -1.41 -8.39
CA TRP A 249 3.27 -2.24 -9.21
C TRP A 249 4.56 -2.69 -8.53
N ALA A 250 4.92 -2.15 -7.36
CA ALA A 250 6.15 -2.50 -6.66
C ALA A 250 5.95 -2.95 -5.20
N ARG A 251 4.85 -2.54 -4.55
CA ARG A 251 4.58 -2.80 -3.15
C ARG A 251 3.73 -4.06 -2.97
N PRO A 252 4.28 -5.17 -2.42
CA PRO A 252 3.49 -6.36 -2.10
C PRO A 252 2.37 -6.05 -1.10
N HIS A 253 1.17 -6.60 -1.33
CA HIS A 253 0.02 -6.36 -0.49
C HIS A 253 -0.42 -7.61 0.26
N THR A 254 -0.58 -7.52 1.59
CA THR A 254 -0.92 -8.67 2.45
C THR A 254 -2.25 -9.31 2.07
N PHE A 255 -3.26 -8.52 1.66
CA PHE A 255 -4.55 -9.02 1.19
C PHE A 255 -4.43 -9.93 -0.04
N ASN A 256 -3.43 -9.71 -0.86
CA ASN A 256 -3.14 -10.48 -2.07
C ASN A 256 -2.03 -11.53 -1.83
N GLU A 257 -1.87 -12.02 -0.59
CA GLU A 257 -0.84 -13.01 -0.23
C GLU A 257 0.59 -12.58 -0.57
N GLY A 258 0.84 -11.26 -0.62
CA GLY A 258 2.12 -10.68 -0.98
C GLY A 258 2.29 -10.39 -2.46
N VAL A 259 1.28 -10.61 -3.28
CA VAL A 259 1.27 -10.21 -4.69
C VAL A 259 0.95 -8.72 -4.81
N LEU A 260 1.51 -8.06 -5.82
CA LEU A 260 1.31 -6.64 -6.13
C LEU A 260 -0.16 -6.40 -6.54
N PRO A 261 -0.80 -5.30 -6.13
CA PRO A 261 -2.22 -5.05 -6.44
C PRO A 261 -2.58 -5.17 -7.92
N ALA A 262 -1.85 -4.50 -8.79
CA ALA A 262 -2.11 -4.53 -10.23
C ALA A 262 -1.85 -5.91 -10.85
N LYS A 263 -0.80 -6.62 -10.39
CA LYS A 263 -0.49 -7.97 -10.86
C LYS A 263 -1.56 -8.97 -10.42
N ALA A 264 -2.02 -8.88 -9.16
CA ALA A 264 -3.07 -9.73 -8.63
C ALA A 264 -4.40 -9.55 -9.39
N GLU A 265 -4.72 -8.30 -9.76
CA GLU A 265 -5.89 -8.01 -10.61
C GLU A 265 -5.75 -8.62 -12.01
N ASN A 266 -4.60 -8.48 -12.65
CA ASN A 266 -4.36 -9.05 -13.98
C ASN A 266 -4.46 -10.59 -13.95
N LEU A 267 -3.91 -11.24 -12.92
CA LEU A 267 -4.02 -12.70 -12.76
C LEU A 267 -5.49 -13.14 -12.57
N SER A 268 -6.30 -12.38 -11.81
CA SER A 268 -7.71 -12.71 -11.64
C SER A 268 -8.51 -12.58 -12.94
N LYS A 269 -8.22 -11.58 -13.79
CA LYS A 269 -8.83 -11.42 -15.10
C LYS A 269 -8.51 -12.59 -16.04
N SER A 270 -7.26 -13.04 -16.07
CA SER A 270 -6.86 -14.18 -16.92
C SER A 270 -7.50 -15.50 -16.49
N LEU A 271 -7.76 -15.70 -15.19
CA LEU A 271 -8.41 -16.89 -14.67
C LEU A 271 -9.94 -16.89 -14.90
N SER A 272 -10.56 -15.71 -14.96
CA SER A 272 -12.01 -15.57 -15.19
C SER A 272 -12.42 -15.59 -16.65
N GLY A 273 -11.48 -15.70 -17.59
CA GLY A 273 -11.75 -15.78 -19.04
C GLY A 273 -12.28 -14.47 -19.66
N PHE A 274 -12.22 -13.38 -18.96
CA PHE A 274 -12.51 -12.05 -19.52
C PHE A 274 -11.25 -11.51 -20.21
N CYS A 275 -11.15 -11.77 -21.51
CA CYS A 275 -10.30 -11.02 -22.42
C CYS A 275 -11.01 -9.77 -22.89
#